data_0e8aeca6c5f1c17d4e8547d51e20e789
#
_entry.id   0e8aeca6c5f1c17d4e8547d51e20e789
#
_cell.length_a   1.000
_cell.length_b   1.000
_cell.length_c   1.000
_cell.angle_alpha   90.00
_cell.angle_beta   90.00
_cell.angle_gamma   90.00
#
_symmetry.space_group_name_H-M   'P 1'
#
loop_
_entity.id
_entity.type
_entity.pdbx_description
1 polymer ?
#
loop_
_entity_poly.entity_id
_entity_poly.type
_entity_poly.pdbx_seq_one_letter_code
_entity_poly.pdbx_strand_id
1 'polypeptide(L)'
;MILQILKAKWKVVAAIIGVALLALIVYGKWVNYGKEKYHSGYLAAAEAQKVKDKEASEQHEQDKKTIEQEAQNRIDAARADASAAAVKSGRLQQQLATIRKQLLDYSRTESIGNPAASTGVLLSQLLSESVERNRQLAEYADSAREAGLTCQAQYNSLRNKKAP
;
A
#
# COMPACT_ATOMS: atom_id res chain seq x y z
N MET A 1 -74.15 -45.52 -39.59
CA MET A 1 -73.13 -44.71 -40.31
C MET A 1 -72.53 -43.58 -39.42
N ILE A 2 -73.30 -42.87 -38.63
CA ILE A 2 -72.83 -41.72 -37.79
C ILE A 2 -71.83 -42.14 -36.69
N LEU A 3 -72.02 -43.30 -36.07
CA LEU A 3 -71.18 -43.82 -34.99
C LEU A 3 -69.74 -44.17 -35.42
N GLN A 4 -69.54 -44.58 -36.70
CA GLN A 4 -68.20 -44.87 -37.20
C GLN A 4 -67.38 -43.61 -37.51
N ILE A 5 -68.07 -42.54 -37.97
CA ILE A 5 -67.43 -41.25 -38.23
C ILE A 5 -67.06 -40.60 -36.92
N LEU A 6 -67.81 -40.74 -35.82
CA LEU A 6 -67.51 -40.26 -34.50
C LEU A 6 -66.25 -40.97 -33.89
N LYS A 7 -66.12 -42.30 -34.07
CA LYS A 7 -64.99 -43.08 -33.62
C LYS A 7 -63.71 -42.76 -34.38
N ALA A 8 -63.74 -42.45 -35.65
CA ALA A 8 -62.64 -42.06 -36.47
C ALA A 8 -62.11 -40.67 -36.05
N LYS A 9 -63.01 -39.69 -35.84
CA LYS A 9 -62.67 -38.38 -35.37
C LYS A 9 -62.07 -38.40 -33.92
N TRP A 10 -62.58 -39.29 -33.06
CA TRP A 10 -62.01 -39.46 -31.70
C TRP A 10 -60.61 -39.96 -31.73
N LYS A 11 -60.17 -40.88 -32.60
CA LYS A 11 -58.78 -41.32 -32.72
C LYS A 11 -57.86 -40.23 -33.19
N VAL A 12 -58.32 -39.34 -34.08
CA VAL A 12 -57.53 -38.20 -34.56
C VAL A 12 -57.34 -37.15 -33.42
N VAL A 13 -58.40 -36.86 -32.66
CA VAL A 13 -58.34 -35.96 -31.54
C VAL A 13 -57.39 -36.52 -30.43
N ALA A 14 -57.48 -37.82 -30.12
CA ALA A 14 -56.58 -38.49 -29.17
C ALA A 14 -55.12 -38.44 -29.64
N ALA A 15 -54.84 -38.60 -30.92
CA ALA A 15 -53.50 -38.48 -31.49
C ALA A 15 -52.95 -37.04 -31.37
N ILE A 16 -53.75 -36.04 -31.64
CA ILE A 16 -53.35 -34.62 -31.51
C ILE A 16 -53.03 -34.29 -30.05
N ILE A 17 -53.85 -34.74 -29.09
CA ILE A 17 -53.62 -34.53 -27.66
C ILE A 17 -52.30 -35.26 -27.24
N GLY A 18 -52.07 -36.48 -27.75
CA GLY A 18 -50.82 -37.21 -27.46
C GLY A 18 -49.57 -36.47 -27.95
N VAL A 19 -49.64 -35.95 -29.18
CA VAL A 19 -48.50 -35.17 -29.73
C VAL A 19 -48.29 -33.85 -28.94
N ALA A 20 -49.37 -33.18 -28.55
CA ALA A 20 -49.28 -31.97 -27.74
C ALA A 20 -48.66 -32.23 -26.38
N LEU A 21 -49.01 -33.33 -25.70
CA LEU A 21 -48.41 -33.73 -24.42
C LEU A 21 -46.90 -34.08 -24.58
N LEU A 22 -46.55 -34.80 -25.64
CA LEU A 22 -45.13 -35.09 -25.92
C LEU A 22 -44.35 -33.81 -26.19
N ALA A 23 -44.89 -32.85 -26.94
CA ALA A 23 -44.28 -31.58 -27.19
C ALA A 23 -44.04 -30.78 -25.88
N LEU A 24 -45.02 -30.78 -24.96
CA LEU A 24 -44.87 -30.14 -23.65
C LEU A 24 -43.80 -30.78 -22.77
N ILE A 25 -43.69 -32.13 -22.81
CA ILE A 25 -42.65 -32.85 -22.06
C ILE A 25 -41.24 -32.52 -22.60
N VAL A 26 -41.09 -32.52 -23.93
CA VAL A 26 -39.81 -32.17 -24.57
C VAL A 26 -39.45 -30.71 -24.29
N TYR A 27 -40.40 -29.81 -24.41
CA TYR A 27 -40.19 -28.39 -24.11
C TYR A 27 -39.79 -28.17 -22.66
N GLY A 28 -40.45 -28.81 -21.70
CA GLY A 28 -40.13 -28.73 -20.29
C GLY A 28 -38.71 -29.25 -19.97
N LYS A 29 -38.32 -30.36 -20.59
CA LYS A 29 -36.93 -30.89 -20.44
C LYS A 29 -35.90 -29.96 -21.06
N TRP A 30 -36.19 -29.35 -22.20
CA TRP A 30 -35.26 -28.43 -22.88
C TRP A 30 -35.06 -27.13 -22.10
N VAL A 31 -36.10 -26.56 -21.53
CA VAL A 31 -36.02 -25.37 -20.67
C VAL A 31 -35.23 -25.65 -19.37
N ASN A 32 -35.44 -26.80 -18.73
CA ASN A 32 -34.72 -27.19 -17.52
C ASN A 32 -33.23 -27.43 -17.81
N TYR A 33 -32.90 -28.08 -18.93
CA TYR A 33 -31.50 -28.29 -19.32
C TYR A 33 -30.76 -26.97 -19.52
N GLY A 34 -31.39 -25.98 -20.14
CA GLY A 34 -30.81 -24.65 -20.30
C GLY A 34 -30.55 -23.94 -18.97
N LYS A 35 -31.48 -24.03 -18.01
CA LYS A 35 -31.30 -23.44 -16.67
C LYS A 35 -30.17 -24.09 -15.87
N GLU A 36 -30.03 -25.42 -15.91
CA GLU A 36 -28.95 -26.13 -15.21
C GLU A 36 -27.58 -25.75 -15.78
N LYS A 37 -27.45 -25.66 -17.10
CA LYS A 37 -26.19 -25.26 -17.74
C LYS A 37 -25.81 -23.81 -17.44
N TYR A 38 -26.81 -22.91 -17.46
CA TYR A 38 -26.58 -21.51 -17.08
C TYR A 38 -26.16 -21.39 -15.62
N HIS A 39 -26.83 -22.10 -14.71
CA HIS A 39 -26.52 -22.06 -13.29
C HIS A 39 -25.14 -22.65 -12.97
N SER A 40 -24.79 -23.80 -13.58
CA SER A 40 -23.48 -24.40 -13.42
C SER A 40 -22.35 -23.51 -13.98
N GLY A 41 -22.58 -22.88 -15.15
CA GLY A 41 -21.62 -21.91 -15.71
C GLY A 41 -21.42 -20.67 -14.83
N TYR A 42 -22.51 -20.14 -14.27
CA TYR A 42 -22.45 -19.02 -13.34
C TYR A 42 -21.69 -19.37 -12.04
N LEU A 43 -21.95 -20.54 -11.45
CA LEU A 43 -21.23 -21.01 -10.26
C LEU A 43 -19.74 -21.22 -10.55
N ALA A 44 -19.39 -21.85 -11.66
CA ALA A 44 -17.99 -22.05 -12.06
C ALA A 44 -17.26 -20.72 -12.28
N ALA A 45 -17.92 -19.74 -12.91
CA ALA A 45 -17.35 -18.39 -13.07
C ALA A 45 -17.18 -17.66 -11.73
N ALA A 46 -18.15 -17.78 -10.82
CA ALA A 46 -18.07 -17.19 -9.48
C ALA A 46 -16.97 -17.84 -8.63
N GLU A 47 -16.78 -19.15 -8.73
CA GLU A 47 -15.67 -19.84 -8.04
C GLU A 47 -14.32 -19.44 -8.63
N ALA A 48 -14.19 -19.39 -9.95
CA ALA A 48 -12.97 -18.93 -10.61
C ALA A 48 -12.62 -17.48 -10.22
N GLN A 49 -13.63 -16.61 -10.09
CA GLN A 49 -13.41 -15.25 -9.61
C GLN A 49 -12.94 -15.22 -8.14
N LYS A 50 -13.55 -16.01 -7.27
CA LYS A 50 -13.12 -16.10 -5.85
C LYS A 50 -11.68 -16.59 -5.71
N VAL A 51 -11.24 -17.54 -6.54
CA VAL A 51 -9.84 -18.01 -6.54
C VAL A 51 -8.91 -16.88 -6.95
N LYS A 52 -9.22 -16.15 -8.02
CA LYS A 52 -8.42 -15.00 -8.48
C LYS A 52 -8.37 -13.88 -7.43
N ASP A 53 -9.49 -13.58 -6.79
CA ASP A 53 -9.55 -12.56 -5.75
C ASP A 53 -8.70 -12.96 -4.53
N LYS A 54 -8.71 -14.25 -4.17
CA LYS A 54 -7.89 -14.80 -3.09
C LYS A 54 -6.40 -14.73 -3.42
N GLU A 55 -5.99 -15.18 -4.61
CA GLU A 55 -4.60 -15.09 -5.09
C GLU A 55 -4.13 -13.62 -5.13
N ALA A 56 -4.97 -12.71 -5.64
CA ALA A 56 -4.66 -11.29 -5.66
C ALA A 56 -4.51 -10.71 -4.25
N SER A 57 -5.34 -11.15 -3.29
CA SER A 57 -5.24 -10.74 -1.89
C SER A 57 -3.96 -11.25 -1.23
N GLU A 58 -3.61 -12.52 -1.45
CA GLU A 58 -2.38 -13.12 -0.91
C GLU A 58 -1.12 -12.44 -1.47
N GLN A 59 -1.10 -12.14 -2.77
CA GLN A 59 -0.01 -11.38 -3.38
C GLN A 59 0.07 -9.96 -2.80
N HIS A 60 -1.06 -9.30 -2.57
CA HIS A 60 -1.08 -7.97 -1.97
C HIS A 60 -0.49 -7.97 -0.55
N GLU A 61 -0.84 -8.97 0.26
CA GLU A 61 -0.27 -9.13 1.60
C GLU A 61 1.25 -9.40 1.56
N GLN A 62 1.74 -10.17 0.59
CA GLN A 62 3.17 -10.40 0.41
C GLN A 62 3.91 -9.13 -0.01
N ASP A 63 3.38 -8.40 -1.00
CA ASP A 63 3.95 -7.13 -1.46
C ASP A 63 4.01 -6.11 -0.31
N LYS A 64 2.92 -6.04 0.48
CA LYS A 64 2.85 -5.15 1.65
C LYS A 64 3.94 -5.49 2.67
N LYS A 65 4.11 -6.76 3.01
CA LYS A 65 5.18 -7.20 3.94
C LYS A 65 6.57 -6.87 3.41
N THR A 66 6.81 -7.07 2.12
CA THR A 66 8.09 -6.74 1.49
C THR A 66 8.36 -5.24 1.57
N ILE A 67 7.37 -4.41 1.22
CA ILE A 67 7.47 -2.94 1.29
C ILE A 67 7.73 -2.48 2.73
N GLU A 68 7.05 -3.07 3.71
CA GLU A 68 7.24 -2.76 5.13
C GLU A 68 8.64 -3.15 5.62
N GLN A 69 9.15 -4.32 5.22
CA GLN A 69 10.51 -4.75 5.56
C GLN A 69 11.57 -3.85 4.93
N GLU A 70 11.43 -3.50 3.66
CA GLU A 70 12.33 -2.58 2.99
C GLU A 70 12.30 -1.19 3.63
N ALA A 71 11.11 -0.69 3.98
CA ALA A 71 10.96 0.57 4.70
C ALA A 71 11.67 0.52 6.06
N GLN A 72 11.49 -0.57 6.81
CA GLN A 72 12.17 -0.75 8.10
C GLN A 72 13.70 -0.77 7.95
N ASN A 73 14.23 -1.51 6.98
CA ASN A 73 15.66 -1.54 6.70
C ASN A 73 16.22 -0.15 6.37
N ARG A 74 15.49 0.65 5.57
CA ARG A 74 15.90 2.04 5.27
C ARG A 74 15.85 2.93 6.52
N ILE A 75 14.83 2.79 7.35
CA ILE A 75 14.70 3.53 8.62
C ILE A 75 15.87 3.18 9.55
N ASP A 76 16.24 1.92 9.66
CA ASP A 76 17.33 1.48 10.53
C ASP A 76 18.69 1.97 10.01
N ALA A 77 18.91 1.97 8.69
CA ALA A 77 20.08 2.58 8.06
C ALA A 77 20.15 4.10 8.32
N ALA A 78 19.03 4.81 8.10
CA ALA A 78 18.96 6.25 8.37
C ALA A 78 19.23 6.59 9.84
N ARG A 79 18.73 5.77 10.78
CA ARG A 79 19.02 5.91 12.22
C ARG A 79 20.48 5.70 12.55
N ALA A 80 21.14 4.72 11.93
CA ALA A 80 22.56 4.48 12.11
C ALA A 80 23.38 5.69 11.62
N ASP A 81 23.05 6.23 10.45
CA ASP A 81 23.69 7.42 9.89
C ASP A 81 23.45 8.66 10.76
N ALA A 82 22.21 8.86 11.23
CA ALA A 82 21.87 9.94 12.15
C ALA A 82 22.65 9.85 13.48
N SER A 83 22.81 8.63 14.03
CA SER A 83 23.61 8.37 15.22
C SER A 83 25.10 8.73 15.01
N ALA A 84 25.67 8.33 13.85
CA ALA A 84 27.05 8.69 13.50
C ALA A 84 27.23 10.21 13.34
N ALA A 85 26.24 10.88 12.72
CA ALA A 85 26.23 12.34 12.57
C ALA A 85 26.10 13.04 13.93
N ALA A 86 25.27 12.51 14.85
CA ALA A 86 25.13 13.05 16.20
C ALA A 86 26.44 12.98 17.02
N VAL A 87 27.22 11.89 16.90
CA VAL A 87 28.53 11.78 17.52
C VAL A 87 29.47 12.83 16.97
N LYS A 88 29.50 13.06 15.66
CA LYS A 88 30.34 14.10 15.04
C LYS A 88 29.91 15.50 15.49
N SER A 89 28.60 15.76 15.51
CA SER A 89 28.03 17.02 16.00
C SER A 89 28.38 17.27 17.48
N GLY A 90 28.28 16.24 18.33
CA GLY A 90 28.71 16.33 19.75
C GLY A 90 30.18 16.70 19.93
N ARG A 91 31.06 16.14 19.09
CA ARG A 91 32.50 16.53 19.10
C ARG A 91 32.68 18.00 18.72
N LEU A 92 31.99 18.47 17.68
CA LEU A 92 32.03 19.88 17.28
C LEU A 92 31.54 20.79 18.41
N GLN A 93 30.44 20.43 19.08
CA GLN A 93 29.94 21.21 20.24
C GLN A 93 30.96 21.25 21.40
N GLN A 94 31.64 20.14 21.69
CA GLN A 94 32.73 20.11 22.71
C GLN A 94 33.90 21.03 22.32
N GLN A 95 34.32 21.00 21.05
CA GLN A 95 35.36 21.90 20.54
C GLN A 95 34.93 23.38 20.65
N LEU A 96 33.70 23.70 20.28
CA LEU A 96 33.14 25.05 20.41
C LEU A 96 33.04 25.50 21.88
N ALA A 97 32.67 24.61 22.81
CA ALA A 97 32.65 24.89 24.21
C ALA A 97 34.06 25.17 24.76
N THR A 98 35.07 24.43 24.28
CA THR A 98 36.50 24.65 24.64
C THR A 98 36.97 26.00 24.10
N ILE A 99 36.73 26.32 22.86
CA ILE A 99 37.05 27.63 22.22
C ILE A 99 36.39 28.75 23.00
N ARG A 100 35.08 28.61 23.31
CA ARG A 100 34.37 29.60 24.12
C ARG A 100 34.99 29.83 25.46
N LYS A 101 35.39 28.76 26.16
CA LYS A 101 36.09 28.88 27.46
C LYS A 101 37.40 29.62 27.31
N GLN A 102 38.24 29.27 26.33
CA GLN A 102 39.48 29.95 26.05
C GLN A 102 39.30 31.44 25.76
N LEU A 103 38.28 31.80 24.98
CA LEU A 103 37.94 33.20 24.68
C LEU A 103 37.49 33.99 25.93
N LEU A 104 36.73 33.34 26.83
CA LEU A 104 36.31 33.94 28.09
C LEU A 104 37.50 34.13 29.05
N ASP A 105 38.37 33.13 29.12
CA ASP A 105 39.58 33.23 29.96
C ASP A 105 40.54 34.31 29.42
N TYR A 106 40.70 34.43 28.11
CA TYR A 106 41.47 35.48 27.47
C TYR A 106 40.90 36.87 27.75
N SER A 107 39.55 37.03 27.66
CA SER A 107 38.86 38.27 27.93
C SER A 107 38.97 38.74 29.42
N ARG A 108 39.22 37.80 30.34
CA ARG A 108 39.40 38.11 31.77
C ARG A 108 40.84 38.54 32.10
N THR A 109 41.82 38.08 31.35
CA THR A 109 43.22 38.40 31.58
C THR A 109 43.64 39.76 31.01
N GLU A 110 42.97 40.20 29.95
CA GLU A 110 43.14 41.56 29.41
C GLU A 110 42.12 42.50 30.05
N SER A 111 42.54 43.41 30.87
CA SER A 111 41.74 44.27 31.76
C SER A 111 40.87 45.33 31.07
N ILE A 112 40.69 45.30 29.75
CA ILE A 112 39.81 46.20 29.02
C ILE A 112 39.06 45.38 27.97
N GLY A 113 37.74 45.25 28.12
CA GLY A 113 36.88 44.41 27.31
C GLY A 113 37.24 44.36 25.83
N ASN A 114 37.89 43.26 25.45
CA ASN A 114 38.28 43.01 24.06
C ASN A 114 37.03 42.67 23.24
N PRO A 115 36.54 43.53 22.34
CA PRO A 115 35.31 43.28 21.54
C PRO A 115 35.47 42.05 20.66
N ALA A 116 36.69 41.67 20.32
CA ALA A 116 36.92 40.44 19.50
C ALA A 116 36.62 39.14 20.29
N ALA A 117 36.89 39.10 21.59
CA ALA A 117 36.58 37.95 22.43
C ALA A 117 35.08 37.77 22.64
N SER A 118 34.35 38.87 22.85
CA SER A 118 32.87 38.84 22.96
C SER A 118 32.18 38.42 21.65
N THR A 119 32.68 38.92 20.53
CA THR A 119 32.21 38.51 19.19
C THR A 119 32.47 37.02 18.94
N GLY A 120 33.65 36.51 19.33
CA GLY A 120 34.00 35.06 19.22
C GLY A 120 33.08 34.17 20.05
N VAL A 121 32.70 34.59 21.26
CA VAL A 121 31.70 33.89 22.10
C VAL A 121 30.34 33.85 21.43
N LEU A 122 29.84 34.97 20.89
CA LEU A 122 28.58 35.01 20.19
C LEU A 122 28.58 34.13 18.92
N LEU A 123 29.66 34.18 18.14
CA LEU A 123 29.80 33.32 16.94
C LEU A 123 29.82 31.85 17.30
N SER A 124 30.50 31.46 18.36
CA SER A 124 30.53 30.06 18.83
C SER A 124 29.16 29.58 19.29
N GLN A 125 28.35 30.45 19.89
CA GLN A 125 26.98 30.16 20.28
C GLN A 125 26.08 29.99 19.07
N LEU A 126 26.12 30.93 18.12
CA LEU A 126 25.32 30.87 16.88
C LEU A 126 25.66 29.63 16.06
N LEU A 127 26.95 29.27 15.99
CA LEU A 127 27.39 28.06 15.31
C LEU A 127 26.84 26.80 16.00
N SER A 128 26.88 26.74 17.33
CA SER A 128 26.32 25.64 18.10
C SER A 128 24.82 25.46 17.87
N GLU A 129 24.07 26.57 17.88
CA GLU A 129 22.63 26.57 17.57
C GLU A 129 22.36 26.15 16.12
N SER A 130 23.17 26.60 15.15
CA SER A 130 23.06 26.23 13.75
C SER A 130 23.30 24.73 13.54
N VAL A 131 24.31 24.14 14.19
CA VAL A 131 24.58 22.70 14.14
C VAL A 131 23.39 21.90 14.68
N GLU A 132 22.80 22.32 15.80
CA GLU A 132 21.64 21.64 16.37
C GLU A 132 20.40 21.75 15.50
N ARG A 133 20.12 22.93 14.94
CA ARG A 133 19.00 23.11 14.00
C ARG A 133 19.18 22.26 12.73
N ASN A 134 20.40 22.20 12.19
CA ASN A 134 20.68 21.37 11.01
C ASN A 134 20.47 19.88 11.31
N ARG A 135 20.82 19.40 12.52
CA ARG A 135 20.55 18.04 12.94
C ARG A 135 19.04 17.74 12.96
N GLN A 136 18.25 18.63 13.57
CA GLN A 136 16.80 18.49 13.62
C GLN A 136 16.17 18.52 12.22
N LEU A 137 16.61 19.42 11.34
CA LEU A 137 16.15 19.50 9.96
C LEU A 137 16.46 18.21 9.17
N ALA A 138 17.66 17.63 9.38
CA ALA A 138 18.03 16.37 8.73
C ALA A 138 17.11 15.23 9.19
N GLU A 139 16.83 15.10 10.49
CA GLU A 139 15.89 14.09 11.03
C GLU A 139 14.47 14.24 10.44
N TYR A 140 13.99 15.48 10.32
CA TYR A 140 12.69 15.76 9.67
C TYR A 140 12.70 15.39 8.19
N ALA A 141 13.74 15.76 7.47
CA ALA A 141 13.87 15.48 6.04
C ALA A 141 13.92 13.96 5.78
N ASP A 142 14.69 13.21 6.59
CA ASP A 142 14.80 11.77 6.46
C ASP A 142 13.46 11.07 6.74
N SER A 143 12.76 11.46 7.80
CA SER A 143 11.45 10.89 8.12
C SER A 143 10.40 11.19 7.05
N ALA A 144 10.37 12.40 6.51
CA ALA A 144 9.47 12.79 5.43
C ALA A 144 9.77 12.03 4.13
N ARG A 145 11.06 11.85 3.81
CA ARG A 145 11.52 11.07 2.66
C ARG A 145 11.07 9.62 2.76
N GLU A 146 11.29 8.96 3.91
CA GLU A 146 10.91 7.56 4.08
C GLU A 146 9.39 7.36 4.03
N ALA A 147 8.62 8.26 4.60
CA ALA A 147 7.16 8.25 4.47
C ALA A 147 6.73 8.39 2.99
N GLY A 148 7.36 9.30 2.24
CA GLY A 148 7.10 9.50 0.82
C GLY A 148 7.44 8.26 -0.02
N LEU A 149 8.61 7.66 0.17
CA LEU A 149 9.05 6.45 -0.54
C LEU A 149 8.14 5.25 -0.25
N THR A 150 7.72 5.07 1.00
CA THR A 150 6.79 4.01 1.39
C THR A 150 5.41 4.19 0.75
N CYS A 151 4.88 5.40 0.77
CA CYS A 151 3.61 5.73 0.10
C CYS A 151 3.71 5.50 -1.42
N GLN A 152 4.80 5.90 -2.05
CA GLN A 152 5.03 5.67 -3.48
C GLN A 152 5.12 4.17 -3.82
N ALA A 153 5.82 3.37 -3.00
CA ALA A 153 5.92 1.93 -3.19
C ALA A 153 4.54 1.25 -3.09
N GLN A 154 3.75 1.61 -2.09
CA GLN A 154 2.38 1.11 -1.92
C GLN A 154 1.47 1.50 -3.10
N TYR A 155 1.53 2.75 -3.54
CA TYR A 155 0.78 3.20 -4.71
C TYR A 155 1.16 2.43 -5.98
N ASN A 156 2.46 2.24 -6.22
CA ASN A 156 2.94 1.51 -7.39
C ASN A 156 2.52 0.02 -7.36
N SER A 157 2.52 -0.62 -6.20
CA SER A 157 2.06 -2.01 -6.06
C SER A 157 0.59 -2.16 -6.44
N LEU A 158 -0.25 -1.20 -6.05
CA LEU A 158 -1.68 -1.17 -6.41
C LEU A 158 -1.91 -0.87 -7.90
N ARG A 159 -1.14 0.06 -8.46
CA ARG A 159 -1.25 0.47 -9.88
C ARG A 159 -0.85 -0.65 -10.83
N ASN A 160 0.24 -1.34 -10.56
CA ASN A 160 0.75 -2.41 -11.42
C ASN A 160 -0.21 -3.63 -11.49
N LYS A 161 -1.09 -3.79 -10.49
CA LYS A 161 -2.14 -4.83 -10.52
C LYS A 161 -3.38 -4.46 -11.35
N LYS A 162 -3.55 -3.16 -11.67
CA LYS A 162 -4.66 -2.69 -12.51
C LYS A 162 -4.36 -2.65 -14.01
N ALA A 163 -3.12 -2.90 -14.41
CA ALA A 163 -2.78 -3.06 -15.83
C ALA A 163 -3.23 -4.44 -16.30
N PRO A 164 -4.12 -4.55 -17.32
CA PRO A 164 -4.62 -5.81 -17.86
C PRO A 164 -3.52 -6.61 -18.54
#